data_2d538908b7fab945b818b2f2d688d520
#
_entry.id   2d538908b7fab945b818b2f2d688d520
#
_cell.length_a   1.000
_cell.length_b   1.000
_cell.length_c   1.000
_cell.angle_alpha   90.00
_cell.angle_beta   90.00
_cell.angle_gamma   90.00
#
_symmetry.space_group_name_H-M   'P 1'
#
loop_
_entity.id
_entity.type
_entity.pdbx_description
1 polymer ?
#
loop_
_entity_poly.entity_id
_entity_poly.type
_entity_poly.pdbx_seq_one_letter_code
_entity_poly.pdbx_strand_id
1 'polypeptide(L)'
;MNSTTLYYIHDPMCSWCYGFNSAWESVKKSLPNSIDIQYVLGGLAPDSDEKMNNEMRYYIQKNWQKIEMTIPGVKFNYDFWKNCQPKRSTYPACRAVIAVREQKPKLEAKMTQLIQKAYYLEAQNPSENNVLIELAGQLDIDIKKFGKNLNAPQTQALLLDDIALVKKLRVNSFPSLVLQTNNKLKLIKIDYNSPELILNQIIT
;
A
#
# COMPACT_ATOMS: atom_id res chain seq x y z
N MET A 1 -0.15 -22.57 -20.64
CA MET A 1 -0.69 -21.22 -20.89
C MET A 1 0.32 -20.23 -20.38
N ASN A 2 0.68 -19.21 -21.16
CA ASN A 2 1.61 -18.18 -20.71
C ASN A 2 0.88 -17.32 -19.67
N SER A 3 1.22 -17.43 -18.38
CA SER A 3 0.65 -16.58 -17.35
C SER A 3 1.30 -15.19 -17.42
N THR A 4 0.47 -14.16 -17.51
CA THR A 4 0.91 -12.77 -17.41
C THR A 4 0.47 -12.23 -16.07
N THR A 5 1.42 -11.74 -15.27
CA THR A 5 1.16 -11.20 -13.94
C THR A 5 1.58 -9.73 -13.89
N LEU A 6 0.68 -8.87 -13.43
CA LEU A 6 0.97 -7.49 -13.12
C LEU A 6 1.15 -7.36 -11.60
N TYR A 7 2.38 -7.15 -11.17
CA TYR A 7 2.68 -6.86 -9.79
C TYR A 7 2.39 -5.39 -9.49
N TYR A 8 1.59 -5.13 -8.47
CA TYR A 8 1.44 -3.80 -7.88
C TYR A 8 2.17 -3.75 -6.55
N ILE A 9 3.29 -3.06 -6.54
CA ILE A 9 4.15 -2.92 -5.37
C ILE A 9 3.77 -1.62 -4.66
N HIS A 10 3.38 -1.73 -3.39
CA HIS A 10 2.86 -0.61 -2.63
C HIS A 10 3.16 -0.72 -1.13
N ASP A 11 2.86 0.33 -0.39
CA ASP A 11 2.82 0.33 1.06
C ASP A 11 1.56 1.09 1.51
N PRO A 12 0.77 0.57 2.48
CA PRO A 12 -0.46 1.22 2.93
C PRO A 12 -0.26 2.65 3.45
N MET A 13 0.93 2.96 3.98
CA MET A 13 1.26 4.26 4.53
C MET A 13 2.13 5.11 3.58
N CYS A 14 2.29 4.70 2.32
CA CYS A 14 2.94 5.50 1.30
C CYS A 14 1.97 6.52 0.71
N SER A 15 2.24 7.82 0.89
CA SER A 15 1.37 8.89 0.40
C SER A 15 1.23 8.94 -1.12
N TRP A 16 2.29 8.60 -1.86
CA TRP A 16 2.21 8.48 -3.32
C TRP A 16 1.37 7.27 -3.76
N CYS A 17 1.37 6.17 -2.98
CA CYS A 17 0.46 5.04 -3.23
C CYS A 17 -1.00 5.44 -3.00
N TYR A 18 -1.28 6.24 -1.96
CA TYR A 18 -2.61 6.80 -1.74
C TYR A 18 -3.03 7.71 -2.91
N GLY A 19 -2.15 8.60 -3.36
CA GLY A 19 -2.42 9.45 -4.53
C GLY A 19 -2.67 8.67 -5.82
N PHE A 20 -2.09 7.47 -5.95
CA PHE A 20 -2.24 6.63 -7.14
C PHE A 20 -3.58 5.86 -7.19
N ASN A 21 -4.35 5.80 -6.12
CA ASN A 21 -5.56 4.97 -6.05
C ASN A 21 -6.55 5.21 -7.19
N SER A 22 -6.84 6.46 -7.55
CA SER A 22 -7.80 6.78 -8.61
C SER A 22 -7.35 6.24 -9.97
N ALA A 23 -6.09 6.48 -10.32
CA ALA A 23 -5.49 5.98 -11.56
C ALA A 23 -5.44 4.44 -11.55
N TRP A 24 -5.05 3.83 -10.42
CA TRP A 24 -5.01 2.38 -10.27
C TRP A 24 -6.38 1.71 -10.43
N GLU A 25 -7.44 2.26 -9.82
CA GLU A 25 -8.80 1.74 -9.99
C GLU A 25 -9.26 1.81 -11.46
N SER A 26 -8.89 2.88 -12.18
CA SER A 26 -9.18 3.01 -13.62
C SER A 26 -8.40 1.98 -14.45
N VAL A 27 -7.11 1.79 -14.15
CA VAL A 27 -6.30 0.76 -14.81
C VAL A 27 -6.90 -0.62 -14.59
N LYS A 28 -7.24 -1.00 -13.35
CA LYS A 28 -7.81 -2.32 -13.03
C LYS A 28 -9.09 -2.62 -13.80
N LYS A 29 -9.97 -1.63 -13.95
CA LYS A 29 -11.24 -1.80 -14.68
C LYS A 29 -11.06 -2.10 -16.16
N SER A 30 -9.93 -1.69 -16.73
CA SER A 30 -9.64 -1.80 -18.17
C SER A 30 -8.63 -2.89 -18.49
N LEU A 31 -8.09 -3.59 -17.49
CA LEU A 31 -7.16 -4.70 -17.70
C LEU A 31 -7.89 -5.91 -18.31
N PRO A 32 -7.27 -6.60 -19.28
CA PRO A 32 -7.75 -7.89 -19.78
C PRO A 32 -7.81 -8.95 -18.66
N ASN A 33 -8.84 -9.78 -18.66
CA ASN A 33 -9.00 -10.89 -17.71
C ASN A 33 -7.87 -11.93 -17.73
N SER A 34 -7.03 -11.91 -18.78
CA SER A 34 -5.86 -12.78 -18.92
C SER A 34 -4.64 -12.31 -18.12
N ILE A 35 -4.72 -11.16 -17.46
CA ILE A 35 -3.65 -10.59 -16.64
C ILE A 35 -4.02 -10.73 -15.18
N ASP A 36 -3.27 -11.53 -14.44
CA ASP A 36 -3.43 -11.68 -13.00
C ASP A 36 -2.78 -10.49 -12.28
N ILE A 37 -3.48 -9.90 -11.31
CA ILE A 37 -2.94 -8.85 -10.45
C ILE A 37 -2.43 -9.48 -9.15
N GLN A 38 -1.17 -9.22 -8.83
CA GLN A 38 -0.59 -9.57 -7.55
C GLN A 38 -0.16 -8.31 -6.79
N TYR A 39 -0.73 -8.13 -5.60
CA TYR A 39 -0.31 -7.08 -4.66
C TYR A 39 0.93 -7.54 -3.89
N VAL A 40 1.91 -6.63 -3.74
CA VAL A 40 3.16 -6.91 -3.02
C VAL A 40 3.45 -5.75 -2.09
N LEU A 41 3.61 -6.06 -0.81
CA LEU A 41 3.89 -5.04 0.19
C LEU A 41 5.37 -4.68 0.23
N GLY A 42 5.65 -3.39 0.06
CA GLY A 42 7.02 -2.89 -0.06
C GLY A 42 7.74 -2.69 1.26
N GLY A 43 7.01 -2.49 2.36
CA GLY A 43 7.59 -2.28 3.68
C GLY A 43 8.48 -1.04 3.71
N LEU A 44 7.90 0.15 3.56
CA LEU A 44 8.61 1.42 3.44
C LEU A 44 9.50 1.75 4.64
N ALA A 45 9.08 1.38 5.84
CA ALA A 45 9.85 1.61 7.07
C ALA A 45 9.65 0.45 8.07
N PRO A 46 10.74 -0.14 8.60
CA PRO A 46 10.66 -1.23 9.57
C PRO A 46 10.01 -0.81 10.89
N ASP A 47 9.76 -1.78 11.76
CA ASP A 47 9.25 -1.51 13.10
C ASP A 47 10.16 -0.54 13.86
N SER A 48 9.56 0.45 14.50
CA SER A 48 10.25 1.42 15.34
C SER A 48 9.29 1.94 16.41
N ASP A 49 9.80 2.08 17.64
CA ASP A 49 9.12 2.75 18.75
C ASP A 49 9.54 4.21 18.89
N GLU A 50 10.50 4.66 18.09
CA GLU A 50 10.98 6.02 18.12
C GLU A 50 9.96 6.98 17.52
N LYS A 51 9.74 8.10 18.20
CA LYS A 51 8.91 9.19 17.68
C LYS A 51 9.57 9.77 16.43
N MET A 52 8.77 10.01 15.41
CA MET A 52 9.23 10.64 14.19
C MET A 52 9.79 12.05 14.51
N ASN A 53 11.02 12.30 14.12
CA ASN A 53 11.67 13.60 14.30
C ASN A 53 11.03 14.71 13.45
N ASN A 54 11.27 15.96 13.78
CA ASN A 54 10.67 17.11 13.11
C ASN A 54 11.06 17.22 11.63
N GLU A 55 12.27 16.86 11.27
CA GLU A 55 12.74 16.87 9.88
C GLU A 55 11.93 15.91 9.01
N MET A 56 11.75 14.67 9.48
CA MET A 56 10.94 13.66 8.78
C MET A 56 9.47 14.07 8.71
N ARG A 57 8.91 14.63 9.81
CA ARG A 57 7.53 15.15 9.81
C ARG A 57 7.36 16.24 8.76
N TYR A 58 8.27 17.18 8.68
CA TYR A 58 8.27 18.25 7.68
C TYR A 58 8.39 17.68 6.26
N TYR A 59 9.31 16.76 6.03
CA TYR A 59 9.50 16.09 4.75
C TYR A 59 8.22 15.41 4.25
N ILE A 60 7.53 14.67 5.10
CA ILE A 60 6.28 13.98 4.73
C ILE A 60 5.17 14.98 4.45
N GLN A 61 5.02 16.05 5.25
CA GLN A 61 4.03 17.10 4.99
C GLN A 61 4.29 17.81 3.65
N LYS A 62 5.54 18.04 3.28
CA LYS A 62 5.90 18.59 1.96
C LYS A 62 5.54 17.62 0.83
N ASN A 63 5.69 16.32 1.04
CA ASN A 63 5.21 15.34 0.07
C ASN A 63 3.69 15.36 -0.07
N TRP A 64 2.92 15.49 1.02
CA TRP A 64 1.48 15.64 0.95
C TRP A 64 1.05 16.87 0.13
N GLN A 65 1.65 18.03 0.42
CA GLN A 65 1.43 19.25 -0.36
C GLN A 65 1.74 19.07 -1.85
N LYS A 66 2.88 18.42 -2.17
CA LYS A 66 3.26 18.14 -3.55
C LYS A 66 2.24 17.22 -4.25
N ILE A 67 1.73 16.20 -3.57
CA ILE A 67 0.72 15.28 -4.10
C ILE A 67 -0.58 16.04 -4.39
N GLU A 68 -1.07 16.88 -3.46
CA GLU A 68 -2.27 17.69 -3.66
C GLU A 68 -2.16 18.65 -4.86
N MET A 69 -0.95 19.19 -5.10
CA MET A 69 -0.69 20.04 -6.28
C MET A 69 -0.57 19.25 -7.58
N THR A 70 -0.12 17.99 -7.51
CA THR A 70 0.18 17.17 -8.69
C THR A 70 -1.02 16.34 -9.15
N ILE A 71 -1.87 15.89 -8.21
CA ILE A 71 -2.95 14.93 -8.47
C ILE A 71 -4.29 15.58 -8.11
N PRO A 72 -5.11 15.99 -9.10
CA PRO A 72 -6.41 16.62 -8.84
C PRO A 72 -7.31 15.76 -7.97
N GLY A 73 -7.97 16.38 -6.99
CA GLY A 73 -8.92 15.72 -6.11
C GLY A 73 -8.33 14.96 -4.92
N VAL A 74 -7.04 14.75 -4.87
CA VAL A 74 -6.38 14.18 -3.69
C VAL A 74 -6.31 15.22 -2.57
N LYS A 75 -6.67 14.83 -1.36
CA LYS A 75 -6.66 15.67 -0.15
C LYS A 75 -6.05 14.92 1.00
N PHE A 76 -5.47 15.67 1.95
CA PHE A 76 -4.91 15.16 3.19
C PHE A 76 -5.46 15.92 4.39
N ASN A 77 -5.69 15.22 5.50
CA ASN A 77 -6.05 15.82 6.77
C ASN A 77 -4.79 16.09 7.60
N TYR A 78 -4.35 17.34 7.62
CA TYR A 78 -3.14 17.77 8.34
C TYR A 78 -3.31 17.77 9.85
N ASP A 79 -4.52 17.57 10.39
CA ASP A 79 -4.74 17.41 11.84
C ASP A 79 -4.06 16.15 12.39
N PHE A 80 -3.74 15.17 11.52
CA PHE A 80 -2.88 14.05 11.87
C PHE A 80 -1.60 14.49 12.58
N TRP A 81 -0.95 15.53 12.09
CA TRP A 81 0.33 16.03 12.62
C TRP A 81 0.21 16.74 13.95
N LYS A 82 -1.00 17.19 14.32
CA LYS A 82 -1.32 17.82 15.61
C LYS A 82 -1.80 16.77 16.61
N ASN A 83 -2.69 15.86 16.16
CA ASN A 83 -3.41 14.95 17.03
C ASN A 83 -2.66 13.65 17.32
N CYS A 84 -1.73 13.26 16.43
CA CYS A 84 -1.00 12.00 16.55
C CYS A 84 0.49 12.20 16.85
N GLN A 85 1.08 11.17 17.47
CA GLN A 85 2.52 11.06 17.64
C GLN A 85 3.05 9.96 16.68
N PRO A 86 3.32 10.28 15.41
CA PRO A 86 3.71 9.27 14.43
C PRO A 86 5.08 8.69 14.74
N LYS A 87 5.24 7.41 14.41
CA LYS A 87 6.50 6.68 14.34
C LYS A 87 6.88 6.52 12.86
N ARG A 88 8.18 6.38 12.57
CA ARG A 88 8.63 5.99 11.23
C ARG A 88 8.56 4.47 11.13
N SER A 89 7.35 3.93 11.05
CA SER A 89 7.09 2.51 11.04
C SER A 89 5.85 2.20 10.20
N THR A 90 6.00 1.46 9.10
CA THR A 90 4.89 1.06 8.23
C THR A 90 4.62 -0.45 8.29
N TYR A 91 5.55 -1.22 8.86
CA TYR A 91 5.40 -2.67 8.97
C TYR A 91 4.12 -3.11 9.71
N PRO A 92 3.66 -2.47 10.79
CA PRO A 92 2.39 -2.83 11.41
C PRO A 92 1.22 -2.76 10.45
N ALA A 93 1.12 -1.70 9.63
CA ALA A 93 0.09 -1.55 8.61
C ALA A 93 0.22 -2.62 7.50
N CYS A 94 1.43 -2.96 7.08
CA CYS A 94 1.68 -4.05 6.12
C CYS A 94 1.25 -5.40 6.70
N ARG A 95 1.61 -5.71 7.95
CA ARG A 95 1.15 -6.94 8.63
C ARG A 95 -0.36 -7.01 8.77
N ALA A 96 -1.03 -5.89 9.00
CA ALA A 96 -2.49 -5.84 9.04
C ALA A 96 -3.11 -6.25 7.69
N VAL A 97 -2.57 -5.77 6.57
CA VAL A 97 -3.01 -6.18 5.23
C VAL A 97 -2.79 -7.68 5.03
N ILE A 98 -1.61 -8.21 5.41
CA ILE A 98 -1.32 -9.65 5.32
C ILE A 98 -2.27 -10.47 6.20
N ALA A 99 -2.52 -10.07 7.44
CA ALA A 99 -3.42 -10.79 8.35
C ALA A 99 -4.86 -10.87 7.81
N VAL A 100 -5.30 -9.88 7.03
CA VAL A 100 -6.56 -9.92 6.28
C VAL A 100 -6.44 -10.84 5.06
N ARG A 101 -5.38 -10.71 4.25
CA ARG A 101 -5.09 -11.55 3.08
C ARG A 101 -5.12 -13.04 3.42
N GLU A 102 -4.52 -13.44 4.54
CA GLU A 102 -4.49 -14.83 5.01
C GLU A 102 -5.87 -15.38 5.42
N GLN A 103 -6.82 -14.53 5.73
CA GLN A 103 -8.19 -14.96 6.02
C GLN A 103 -9.09 -14.88 4.78
N LYS A 104 -9.04 -13.77 4.06
CA LYS A 104 -9.84 -13.50 2.86
C LYS A 104 -9.02 -12.67 1.85
N PRO A 105 -8.30 -13.30 0.90
CA PRO A 105 -7.45 -12.60 -0.06
C PRO A 105 -8.15 -11.46 -0.81
N LYS A 106 -9.43 -11.61 -1.11
CA LYS A 106 -10.23 -10.58 -1.82
C LYS A 106 -10.40 -9.28 -1.02
N LEU A 107 -10.14 -9.29 0.29
CA LEU A 107 -10.26 -8.12 1.17
C LEU A 107 -8.94 -7.37 1.37
N GLU A 108 -7.83 -7.86 0.82
CA GLU A 108 -6.50 -7.24 0.92
C GLU A 108 -6.52 -5.76 0.49
N ALA A 109 -7.01 -5.50 -0.72
CA ALA A 109 -7.12 -4.14 -1.25
C ALA A 109 -8.05 -3.25 -0.39
N LYS A 110 -9.12 -3.84 0.17
CA LYS A 110 -10.04 -3.11 1.03
C LYS A 110 -9.40 -2.70 2.35
N MET A 111 -8.60 -3.60 2.96
CA MET A 111 -7.84 -3.26 4.18
C MET A 111 -6.85 -2.13 3.91
N THR A 112 -6.14 -2.17 2.79
CA THR A 112 -5.25 -1.08 2.36
C THR A 112 -6.00 0.25 2.25
N GLN A 113 -7.19 0.26 1.62
CA GLN A 113 -8.02 1.47 1.50
C GLN A 113 -8.50 2.00 2.86
N LEU A 114 -8.87 1.12 3.80
CA LEU A 114 -9.27 1.52 5.15
C LEU A 114 -8.11 2.18 5.91
N ILE A 115 -6.91 1.58 5.83
CA ILE A 115 -5.70 2.16 6.44
C ILE A 115 -5.39 3.54 5.85
N GLN A 116 -5.45 3.67 4.55
CA GLN A 116 -5.21 4.95 3.87
C GLN A 116 -6.24 6.01 4.25
N LYS A 117 -7.51 5.64 4.31
CA LYS A 117 -8.59 6.54 4.74
C LYS A 117 -8.36 7.03 6.17
N ALA A 118 -8.11 6.12 7.11
CA ALA A 118 -7.81 6.41 8.50
C ALA A 118 -6.62 7.38 8.63
N TYR A 119 -5.53 7.09 7.93
CA TYR A 119 -4.30 7.88 7.99
C TYR A 119 -4.46 9.26 7.33
N TYR A 120 -4.91 9.27 6.08
CA TYR A 120 -4.84 10.46 5.25
C TYR A 120 -6.06 11.37 5.36
N LEU A 121 -7.21 10.85 5.77
CA LEU A 121 -8.46 11.61 5.82
C LEU A 121 -9.03 11.75 7.24
N GLU A 122 -8.78 10.79 8.13
CA GLU A 122 -9.41 10.75 9.45
C GLU A 122 -8.43 11.04 10.60
N ALA A 123 -7.17 11.39 10.26
CA ALA A 123 -6.12 11.72 11.24
C ALA A 123 -5.90 10.64 12.30
N GLN A 124 -6.03 9.36 11.94
CA GLN A 124 -5.74 8.22 12.79
C GLN A 124 -4.33 7.67 12.51
N ASN A 125 -3.68 7.06 13.49
CA ASN A 125 -2.31 6.57 13.36
C ASN A 125 -2.25 5.05 13.08
N PRO A 126 -2.04 4.59 11.82
CA PRO A 126 -1.99 3.16 11.50
C PRO A 126 -0.72 2.45 11.97
N SER A 127 0.19 3.13 12.66
CA SER A 127 1.28 2.47 13.38
C SER A 127 0.82 1.88 14.72
N GLU A 128 -0.41 2.18 15.15
CA GLU A 128 -0.98 1.71 16.42
C GLU A 128 -1.89 0.50 16.19
N ASN A 129 -1.64 -0.58 16.93
CA ASN A 129 -2.38 -1.85 16.78
C ASN A 129 -3.89 -1.71 17.01
N ASN A 130 -4.31 -0.88 17.97
CA ASN A 130 -5.74 -0.64 18.25
C ASN A 130 -6.45 -0.05 17.03
N VAL A 131 -5.83 0.90 16.34
CA VAL A 131 -6.37 1.48 15.10
C VAL A 131 -6.53 0.38 14.04
N LEU A 132 -5.50 -0.45 13.84
CA LEU A 132 -5.55 -1.52 12.84
C LEU A 132 -6.62 -2.57 13.16
N ILE A 133 -6.84 -2.91 14.44
CA ILE A 133 -7.89 -3.84 14.88
C ILE A 133 -9.28 -3.24 14.64
N GLU A 134 -9.47 -1.95 14.93
CA GLU A 134 -10.73 -1.24 14.67
C GLU A 134 -11.07 -1.22 13.17
N LEU A 135 -10.08 -0.91 12.33
CA LEU A 135 -10.26 -0.94 10.87
C LEU A 135 -10.60 -2.34 10.35
N ALA A 136 -9.92 -3.36 10.85
CA ALA A 136 -10.20 -4.76 10.50
C ALA A 136 -11.61 -5.20 10.93
N GLY A 137 -12.15 -4.61 12.03
CA GLY A 137 -13.51 -4.83 12.50
C GLY A 137 -14.61 -4.39 11.52
N GLN A 138 -14.27 -3.57 10.52
CA GLN A 138 -15.17 -3.17 9.44
C GLN A 138 -15.24 -4.20 8.30
N LEU A 139 -14.42 -5.25 8.39
CA LEU A 139 -14.35 -6.32 7.39
C LEU A 139 -15.02 -7.59 7.90
N ASP A 140 -15.56 -8.38 6.98
CA ASP A 140 -16.12 -9.69 7.30
C ASP A 140 -15.01 -10.73 7.48
N ILE A 141 -14.30 -10.68 8.63
CA ILE A 141 -13.21 -11.57 9.02
C ILE A 141 -13.31 -11.92 10.52
N ASP A 142 -12.59 -12.95 10.96
CA ASP A 142 -12.43 -13.26 12.37
C ASP A 142 -11.45 -12.28 13.04
N ILE A 143 -11.98 -11.33 13.83
CA ILE A 143 -11.20 -10.29 14.52
C ILE A 143 -10.29 -10.86 15.61
N LYS A 144 -10.68 -11.94 16.29
CA LYS A 144 -9.82 -12.59 17.30
C LYS A 144 -8.60 -13.22 16.63
N LYS A 145 -8.82 -13.90 15.49
CA LYS A 145 -7.74 -14.45 14.66
C LYS A 145 -6.86 -13.33 14.10
N PHE A 146 -7.45 -12.24 13.62
CA PHE A 146 -6.71 -11.07 13.13
C PHE A 146 -5.78 -10.51 14.22
N GLY A 147 -6.31 -10.24 15.43
CA GLY A 147 -5.53 -9.70 16.54
C GLY A 147 -4.34 -10.58 16.95
N LYS A 148 -4.52 -11.92 16.93
CA LYS A 148 -3.41 -12.87 17.17
C LYS A 148 -2.36 -12.82 16.07
N ASN A 149 -2.79 -12.69 14.81
CA ASN A 149 -1.91 -12.76 13.66
C ASN A 149 -1.19 -11.45 13.38
N LEU A 150 -1.73 -10.30 13.79
CA LEU A 150 -1.20 -8.97 13.48
C LEU A 150 0.30 -8.83 13.78
N ASN A 151 0.75 -9.37 14.91
CA ASN A 151 2.16 -9.33 15.33
C ASN A 151 2.78 -10.73 15.42
N ALA A 152 2.17 -11.75 14.80
CA ALA A 152 2.71 -13.10 14.81
C ALA A 152 3.99 -13.20 13.97
N PRO A 153 4.97 -14.01 14.39
CA PRO A 153 6.20 -14.25 13.62
C PRO A 153 5.93 -14.73 12.19
N GLN A 154 4.87 -15.52 11.99
CA GLN A 154 4.47 -15.99 10.67
C GLN A 154 4.04 -14.83 9.75
N THR A 155 3.25 -13.88 10.26
CA THR A 155 2.84 -12.70 9.49
C THR A 155 4.02 -11.80 9.15
N GLN A 156 4.97 -11.68 10.08
CA GLN A 156 6.24 -10.99 9.84
C GLN A 156 7.06 -11.69 8.75
N ALA A 157 7.13 -13.02 8.75
CA ALA A 157 7.83 -13.79 7.71
C ALA A 157 7.21 -13.54 6.33
N LEU A 158 5.88 -13.56 6.22
CA LEU A 158 5.18 -13.25 4.96
C LEU A 158 5.45 -11.81 4.46
N LEU A 159 5.58 -10.84 5.38
CA LEU A 159 6.00 -9.48 4.99
C LEU A 159 7.43 -9.47 4.46
N LEU A 160 8.34 -10.20 5.09
CA LEU A 160 9.72 -10.29 4.62
C LEU A 160 9.82 -11.00 3.26
N ASP A 161 8.96 -11.97 2.99
CA ASP A 161 8.84 -12.61 1.66
C ASP A 161 8.38 -11.61 0.59
N ASP A 162 7.35 -10.78 0.88
CA ASP A 162 6.92 -9.71 -0.01
C ASP A 162 8.08 -8.73 -0.28
N ILE A 163 8.81 -8.28 0.75
CA ILE A 163 9.98 -7.39 0.63
C ILE A 163 11.10 -8.05 -0.18
N ALA A 164 11.34 -9.36 -0.01
CA ALA A 164 12.30 -10.09 -0.81
C ALA A 164 11.88 -10.17 -2.28
N LEU A 165 10.58 -10.32 -2.55
CA LEU A 165 10.03 -10.28 -3.90
C LEU A 165 10.22 -8.90 -4.54
N VAL A 166 10.01 -7.80 -3.81
CA VAL A 166 10.29 -6.43 -4.30
C VAL A 166 11.72 -6.29 -4.82
N LYS A 167 12.70 -6.84 -4.07
CA LYS A 167 14.12 -6.84 -4.49
C LYS A 167 14.33 -7.66 -5.77
N LYS A 168 13.70 -8.84 -5.89
CA LYS A 168 13.75 -9.67 -7.10
C LYS A 168 13.13 -8.97 -8.32
N LEU A 169 12.07 -8.20 -8.11
CA LEU A 169 11.42 -7.38 -9.12
C LEU A 169 12.22 -6.10 -9.47
N ARG A 170 13.34 -5.85 -8.78
CA ARG A 170 14.24 -4.69 -8.97
C ARG A 170 13.54 -3.35 -8.78
N VAL A 171 12.63 -3.29 -7.83
CA VAL A 171 11.89 -2.08 -7.47
C VAL A 171 12.52 -1.42 -6.24
N ASN A 172 12.60 -0.09 -6.24
CA ASN A 172 13.18 0.71 -5.16
C ASN A 172 12.32 1.92 -4.74
N SER A 173 11.13 2.04 -5.29
CA SER A 173 10.19 3.14 -4.99
C SER A 173 8.74 2.65 -5.04
N PHE A 174 7.84 3.36 -4.36
CA PHE A 174 6.41 3.04 -4.33
C PHE A 174 5.56 4.27 -4.67
N PRO A 175 4.44 4.08 -5.40
CA PRO A 175 3.98 2.85 -6.02
C PRO A 175 4.87 2.42 -7.20
N SER A 176 4.86 1.12 -7.53
CA SER A 176 5.46 0.61 -8.77
C SER A 176 4.60 -0.48 -9.38
N LEU A 177 4.64 -0.58 -10.71
CA LEU A 177 4.00 -1.65 -11.47
C LEU A 177 5.05 -2.41 -12.25
N VAL A 178 5.04 -3.74 -12.15
CA VAL A 178 5.94 -4.62 -12.93
C VAL A 178 5.11 -5.67 -13.63
N LEU A 179 5.18 -5.70 -14.95
CA LEU A 179 4.56 -6.74 -15.77
C LEU A 179 5.55 -7.89 -15.97
N GLN A 180 5.12 -9.09 -15.61
CA GLN A 180 5.85 -10.33 -15.90
C GLN A 180 5.14 -11.13 -16.98
N THR A 181 5.85 -11.42 -18.07
CA THR A 181 5.37 -12.30 -19.15
C THR A 181 6.50 -13.25 -19.53
N ASN A 182 6.26 -14.55 -19.48
CA ASN A 182 7.27 -15.56 -19.84
C ASN A 182 8.64 -15.37 -19.16
N ASN A 183 8.66 -15.12 -17.85
CA ASN A 183 9.86 -14.83 -17.06
C ASN A 183 10.59 -13.51 -17.41
N LYS A 184 10.05 -12.69 -18.31
CA LYS A 184 10.58 -11.35 -18.58
C LYS A 184 9.84 -10.33 -17.72
N LEU A 185 10.60 -9.44 -17.08
CA LEU A 185 10.08 -8.34 -16.27
C LEU A 185 10.14 -7.04 -17.07
N LYS A 186 9.03 -6.31 -17.09
CA LYS A 186 8.92 -4.97 -17.68
C LYS A 186 8.42 -4.02 -16.58
N LEU A 187 9.23 -3.04 -16.21
CA LEU A 187 8.78 -1.96 -15.33
C LEU A 187 7.81 -1.07 -16.11
N ILE A 188 6.65 -0.80 -15.55
CA ILE A 188 5.62 0.06 -16.14
C ILE A 188 5.75 1.45 -15.51
N LYS A 189 5.88 2.46 -16.35
CA LYS A 189 5.97 3.85 -15.88
C LYS A 189 4.62 4.28 -15.31
N ILE A 190 4.63 4.75 -14.06
CA ILE A 190 3.44 5.28 -13.38
C ILE A 190 3.07 6.65 -13.96
N ASP A 191 1.78 6.85 -14.20
CA ASP A 191 1.17 8.16 -14.43
C ASP A 191 -0.04 8.31 -13.49
N TYR A 192 -0.07 9.39 -12.73
CA TYR A 192 -1.10 9.62 -11.73
C TYR A 192 -2.40 10.21 -12.32
N ASN A 193 -2.32 10.79 -13.52
CA ASN A 193 -3.41 11.56 -14.13
C ASN A 193 -3.94 10.93 -15.42
N SER A 194 -3.17 10.02 -16.03
CA SER A 194 -3.50 9.40 -17.33
C SER A 194 -3.38 7.87 -17.26
N PRO A 195 -4.41 7.16 -16.75
CA PRO A 195 -4.40 5.69 -16.66
C PRO A 195 -4.17 5.00 -18.01
N GLU A 196 -4.57 5.64 -19.11
CA GLU A 196 -4.40 5.14 -20.48
C GLU A 196 -2.92 4.98 -20.84
N LEU A 197 -2.04 5.87 -20.36
CA LEU A 197 -0.60 5.76 -20.57
C LEU A 197 0.01 4.55 -19.86
N ILE A 198 -0.59 4.11 -18.75
CA ILE A 198 -0.21 2.89 -18.05
C ILE A 198 -0.72 1.68 -18.84
N LEU A 199 -2.00 1.67 -19.23
CA LEU A 199 -2.63 0.58 -19.96
C LEU A 199 -1.93 0.29 -21.28
N ASN A 200 -1.58 1.31 -22.05
CA ASN A 200 -0.86 1.18 -23.31
C ASN A 200 0.49 0.47 -23.16
N GLN A 201 1.16 0.60 -22.02
CA GLN A 201 2.41 -0.11 -21.73
C GLN A 201 2.19 -1.59 -21.38
N ILE A 202 1.00 -1.96 -20.92
CA ILE A 202 0.67 -3.31 -20.46
C ILE A 202 0.12 -4.17 -21.62
N ILE A 203 -0.71 -3.56 -22.48
CA ILE A 203 -1.47 -4.27 -23.52
C ILE A 203 -0.67 -4.41 -24.83
N THR A 204 0.33 -3.55 -25.04
CA THR A 204 1.26 -3.64 -26.19
C THR A 204 2.45 -4.53 -25.87
#